data_1bc4280aae8e2cd116b3c0700be4edec
#
_entry.id   1bc4280aae8e2cd116b3c0700be4edec
#
_cell.length_a   1.000
_cell.length_b   1.000
_cell.length_c   1.000
_cell.angle_alpha   90.00
_cell.angle_beta   90.00
_cell.angle_gamma   90.00
#
_symmetry.space_group_name_H-M   'P 1'
#
loop_
_entity.id
_entity.type
_entity.pdbx_description
1 polymer ?
#
loop_
_entity_poly.entity_id
_entity_poly.type
_entity_poly.pdbx_seq_one_letter_code
_entity_poly.pdbx_strand_id
1 'polypeptide(L)'
;MEKIIKLNNTSLLIKNTIEEYDEIIENRITMFDESNNYENSILIENDKTIIDIIGKKEVINGKLVHTDLYQLINNVISNLINNETNIYIHSSVIRNDNNTIMILGDFNTGKTTLCREAEKNGYKILSADQSWLQYNTNLELHKGSLYMAYSDTYEIIDKIKENIKIDKILLLLGINDGTLKFYDNNNYYRNIKQLTKFATWSTNNILMTDDVELSINKKVINDLIKKIDLPIVCASGKSYDIIKKMEEI
;
A
#
# COMPACT_ATOMS: atom_id res chain seq x y z
N MET A 1 -17.09 12.17 10.32
CA MET A 1 -17.42 11.27 9.18
C MET A 1 -17.74 9.86 9.66
N GLU A 2 -18.53 9.11 8.89
CA GLU A 2 -18.81 7.68 9.15
C GLU A 2 -18.83 6.93 7.82
N LYS A 3 -18.00 5.88 7.70
CA LYS A 3 -17.85 5.07 6.48
C LYS A 3 -17.74 3.59 6.85
N ILE A 4 -18.37 2.74 6.08
CA ILE A 4 -18.23 1.29 6.18
C ILE A 4 -17.64 0.78 4.88
N ILE A 5 -16.50 0.12 4.95
CA ILE A 5 -15.77 -0.40 3.80
C ILE A 5 -15.76 -1.93 3.81
N LYS A 6 -15.78 -2.53 2.61
CA LYS A 6 -15.69 -3.97 2.42
C LYS A 6 -14.23 -4.37 2.22
N LEU A 7 -13.76 -5.32 3.03
CA LEU A 7 -12.40 -5.84 3.03
C LEU A 7 -12.46 -7.37 2.87
N ASN A 8 -12.21 -7.89 1.67
CA ASN A 8 -12.25 -9.32 1.41
C ASN A 8 -13.55 -9.98 1.95
N ASN A 9 -13.45 -10.79 2.99
CA ASN A 9 -14.57 -11.51 3.61
C ASN A 9 -15.13 -10.83 4.87
N THR A 10 -14.70 -9.61 5.15
CA THR A 10 -15.13 -8.84 6.33
C THR A 10 -15.39 -7.39 5.96
N SER A 11 -15.80 -6.59 6.92
CA SER A 11 -16.07 -5.16 6.75
C SER A 11 -15.60 -4.37 7.97
N LEU A 12 -15.26 -3.11 7.72
CA LEU A 12 -14.72 -2.18 8.72
C LEU A 12 -15.53 -0.89 8.75
N LEU A 13 -16.10 -0.56 9.89
CA LEU A 13 -16.62 0.78 10.19
C LEU A 13 -15.46 1.69 10.61
N ILE A 14 -15.36 2.85 10.00
CA ILE A 14 -14.53 3.94 10.49
C ILE A 14 -15.44 5.12 10.80
N LYS A 15 -15.50 5.47 12.08
CA LYS A 15 -16.26 6.61 12.57
C LYS A 15 -15.30 7.62 13.21
N ASN A 16 -15.33 8.83 12.69
CA ASN A 16 -14.47 9.93 13.11
C ASN A 16 -15.31 11.16 13.50
N THR A 17 -15.01 11.73 14.66
CA THR A 17 -15.64 12.96 15.17
C THR A 17 -14.75 14.20 15.03
N ILE A 18 -13.52 14.05 14.50
CA ILE A 18 -12.50 15.10 14.38
C ILE A 18 -12.38 15.48 12.90
N GLU A 19 -12.95 16.59 12.49
CA GLU A 19 -13.03 17.01 11.08
C GLU A 19 -11.67 17.04 10.36
N GLU A 20 -10.61 17.47 11.03
CA GLU A 20 -9.25 17.52 10.47
C GLU A 20 -8.67 16.16 10.04
N TYR A 21 -9.28 15.04 10.46
CA TYR A 21 -8.85 13.68 10.11
C TYR A 21 -9.59 13.11 8.90
N ASP A 22 -10.70 13.72 8.48
CA ASP A 22 -11.56 13.18 7.43
C ASP A 22 -10.79 12.96 6.13
N GLU A 23 -9.97 13.92 5.71
CA GLU A 23 -9.16 13.81 4.48
C GLU A 23 -8.15 12.65 4.55
N ILE A 24 -7.46 12.50 5.70
CA ILE A 24 -6.49 11.40 5.90
C ILE A 24 -7.18 10.05 5.78
N ILE A 25 -8.36 9.94 6.40
CA ILE A 25 -9.13 8.69 6.40
C ILE A 25 -9.63 8.40 4.97
N GLU A 26 -10.24 9.37 4.31
CA GLU A 26 -10.75 9.21 2.95
C GLU A 26 -9.66 8.77 1.97
N ASN A 27 -8.47 9.35 2.05
CA ASN A 27 -7.34 8.99 1.22
C ASN A 27 -6.94 7.50 1.37
N ARG A 28 -7.26 6.86 2.49
CA ARG A 28 -6.93 5.44 2.73
C ARG A 28 -8.05 4.49 2.33
N ILE A 29 -9.29 4.92 2.43
CA ILE A 29 -10.44 4.02 2.28
C ILE A 29 -11.14 4.11 0.92
N THR A 30 -10.94 5.16 0.14
CA THR A 30 -11.66 5.40 -1.14
C THR A 30 -11.42 4.30 -2.18
N MET A 31 -10.33 3.56 -2.08
CA MET A 31 -10.08 2.40 -2.95
C MET A 31 -11.04 1.22 -2.72
N PHE A 32 -11.64 1.13 -1.53
CA PHE A 32 -12.53 0.03 -1.16
C PHE A 32 -13.98 0.29 -1.60
N ASP A 33 -14.75 -0.78 -1.67
CA ASP A 33 -16.19 -0.69 -1.90
C ASP A 33 -16.91 -0.43 -0.59
N GLU A 34 -18.05 0.23 -0.66
CA GLU A 34 -18.90 0.47 0.52
C GLU A 34 -19.63 -0.81 0.94
N SER A 35 -19.96 -0.91 2.23
CA SER A 35 -20.77 -1.97 2.84
C SER A 35 -21.88 -1.35 3.69
N ASN A 36 -22.95 -2.11 3.92
CA ASN A 36 -24.05 -1.68 4.79
C ASN A 36 -23.94 -2.27 6.21
N ASN A 37 -23.09 -3.27 6.40
CA ASN A 37 -22.88 -3.93 7.69
C ASN A 37 -21.39 -3.93 8.00
N TYR A 38 -21.04 -3.99 9.29
CA TYR A 38 -19.67 -4.10 9.74
C TYR A 38 -19.51 -5.15 10.85
N GLU A 39 -18.33 -5.73 10.90
CA GLU A 39 -17.90 -6.70 11.90
C GLU A 39 -16.74 -6.18 12.74
N ASN A 40 -16.04 -5.18 12.22
CA ASN A 40 -14.88 -4.54 12.83
C ASN A 40 -15.10 -3.03 12.87
N SER A 41 -14.48 -2.32 13.82
CA SER A 41 -14.63 -0.87 13.89
C SER A 41 -13.40 -0.14 14.40
N ILE A 42 -13.24 1.10 13.92
CA ILE A 42 -12.36 2.13 14.48
C ILE A 42 -13.25 3.33 14.81
N LEU A 43 -13.32 3.71 16.09
CA LEU A 43 -14.02 4.90 16.56
C LEU A 43 -12.99 5.92 17.02
N ILE A 44 -12.93 7.07 16.38
CA ILE A 44 -11.97 8.12 16.64
C ILE A 44 -12.68 9.31 17.29
N GLU A 45 -12.31 9.59 18.53
CA GLU A 45 -12.85 10.67 19.36
C GLU A 45 -11.71 11.59 19.80
N ASN A 46 -12.01 12.77 20.34
CA ASN A 46 -11.02 13.77 20.72
C ASN A 46 -10.00 13.28 21.77
N ASP A 47 -10.42 12.42 22.68
CA ASP A 47 -9.65 11.98 23.83
C ASP A 47 -9.22 10.51 23.76
N LYS A 48 -9.72 9.76 22.77
CA LYS A 48 -9.40 8.34 22.61
C LYS A 48 -9.73 7.82 21.22
N THR A 49 -9.07 6.73 20.84
CA THR A 49 -9.44 5.91 19.69
C THR A 49 -9.74 4.49 20.16
N ILE A 50 -10.89 3.96 19.76
CA ILE A 50 -11.32 2.61 20.10
C ILE A 50 -11.25 1.75 18.84
N ILE A 51 -10.57 0.63 18.95
CA ILE A 51 -10.37 -0.35 17.87
C ILE A 51 -11.05 -1.65 18.32
N ASP A 52 -11.97 -2.17 17.52
CA ASP A 52 -12.60 -3.48 17.75
C ASP A 52 -12.45 -4.33 16.51
N ILE A 53 -11.55 -5.32 16.56
CA ILE A 53 -11.16 -6.14 15.43
C ILE A 53 -11.18 -7.61 15.84
N ILE A 54 -12.01 -8.40 15.16
CA ILE A 54 -12.13 -9.85 15.38
C ILE A 54 -12.42 -10.16 16.86
N GLY A 55 -13.28 -9.34 17.49
CA GLY A 55 -13.67 -9.48 18.89
C GLY A 55 -12.61 -9.07 19.92
N LYS A 56 -11.50 -8.47 19.48
CA LYS A 56 -10.50 -7.85 20.36
C LYS A 56 -10.71 -6.34 20.36
N LYS A 57 -10.91 -5.79 21.56
CA LYS A 57 -11.12 -4.36 21.75
C LYS A 57 -9.91 -3.72 22.42
N GLU A 58 -9.38 -2.69 21.77
CA GLU A 58 -8.25 -1.89 22.25
C GLU A 58 -8.67 -0.42 22.37
N VAL A 59 -8.08 0.30 23.31
CA VAL A 59 -8.33 1.73 23.52
C VAL A 59 -7.01 2.47 23.59
N ILE A 60 -6.83 3.39 22.66
CA ILE A 60 -5.68 4.32 22.65
C ILE A 60 -6.19 5.62 23.27
N ASN A 61 -5.63 6.01 24.42
CA ASN A 61 -5.99 7.26 25.06
C ASN A 61 -5.21 8.44 24.50
N GLY A 62 -5.88 9.59 24.40
CA GLY A 62 -5.33 10.82 23.82
C GLY A 62 -5.62 10.98 22.33
N LYS A 63 -5.35 12.18 21.83
CA LYS A 63 -5.49 12.53 20.43
C LYS A 63 -4.31 11.99 19.62
N LEU A 64 -4.60 11.29 18.53
CA LEU A 64 -3.56 10.83 17.61
C LEU A 64 -2.97 12.00 16.81
N VAL A 65 -1.68 11.97 16.51
CA VAL A 65 -1.13 12.83 15.47
C VAL A 65 -1.42 12.23 14.08
N HIS A 66 -1.38 13.06 13.03
CA HIS A 66 -1.77 12.65 11.67
C HIS A 66 -1.02 11.41 11.17
N THR A 67 0.30 11.33 11.46
CA THR A 67 1.11 10.17 11.07
C THR A 67 0.70 8.88 11.76
N ASP A 68 0.33 8.96 13.03
CA ASP A 68 -0.09 7.80 13.83
C ASP A 68 -1.46 7.30 13.40
N LEU A 69 -2.39 8.22 13.11
CA LEU A 69 -3.70 7.88 12.54
C LEU A 69 -3.55 7.17 11.19
N TYR A 70 -2.71 7.72 10.31
CA TYR A 70 -2.38 7.11 9.03
C TYR A 70 -1.86 5.67 9.20
N GLN A 71 -0.91 5.47 10.11
CA GLN A 71 -0.34 4.15 10.38
C GLN A 71 -1.35 3.20 10.99
N LEU A 72 -2.17 3.68 11.92
CA LEU A 72 -3.23 2.89 12.55
C LEU A 72 -4.21 2.34 11.51
N ILE A 73 -4.73 3.19 10.62
CA ILE A 73 -5.69 2.78 9.60
C ILE A 73 -5.06 1.73 8.66
N ASN A 74 -3.86 1.98 8.16
CA ASN A 74 -3.16 1.02 7.30
C ASN A 74 -2.89 -0.30 8.02
N ASN A 75 -2.58 -0.26 9.31
CA ASN A 75 -2.32 -1.43 10.14
C ASN A 75 -3.59 -2.28 10.30
N VAL A 76 -4.70 -1.66 10.65
CA VAL A 76 -6.01 -2.34 10.77
C VAL A 76 -6.41 -2.97 9.43
N ILE A 77 -6.35 -2.21 8.34
CA ILE A 77 -6.66 -2.71 6.99
C ILE A 77 -5.77 -3.89 6.63
N SER A 78 -4.47 -3.78 6.87
CA SER A 78 -3.51 -4.84 6.60
C SER A 78 -3.81 -6.13 7.38
N ASN A 79 -4.17 -6.02 8.66
CA ASN A 79 -4.57 -7.17 9.48
C ASN A 79 -5.84 -7.87 8.97
N LEU A 80 -6.79 -7.11 8.44
CA LEU A 80 -8.05 -7.64 7.94
C LEU A 80 -7.95 -8.20 6.51
N ILE A 81 -6.99 -7.72 5.70
CA ILE A 81 -6.79 -8.18 4.32
C ILE A 81 -5.82 -9.35 4.24
N ASN A 82 -4.68 -9.28 4.94
CA ASN A 82 -3.58 -10.20 4.75
C ASN A 82 -3.94 -11.64 5.15
N ASN A 83 -3.78 -12.54 4.20
CA ASN A 83 -4.02 -13.97 4.38
C ASN A 83 -3.16 -14.79 3.38
N GLU A 84 -3.47 -16.06 3.18
CA GLU A 84 -2.72 -16.96 2.31
C GLU A 84 -2.73 -16.59 0.82
N THR A 85 -3.65 -15.72 0.40
CA THR A 85 -3.84 -15.30 -1.00
C THR A 85 -3.88 -13.79 -1.19
N ASN A 86 -3.96 -13.01 -0.13
CA ASN A 86 -4.09 -11.56 -0.18
C ASN A 86 -2.97 -10.87 0.59
N ILE A 87 -2.46 -9.79 0.04
CA ILE A 87 -1.44 -8.97 0.67
C ILE A 87 -1.74 -7.48 0.46
N TYR A 88 -1.70 -6.70 1.53
CA TYR A 88 -1.76 -5.25 1.49
C TYR A 88 -0.35 -4.69 1.65
N ILE A 89 0.14 -3.99 0.63
CA ILE A 89 1.55 -3.62 0.52
C ILE A 89 1.74 -2.16 0.16
N HIS A 90 2.75 -1.50 0.76
CA HIS A 90 3.16 -0.15 0.39
C HIS A 90 3.87 -0.16 -0.95
N SER A 91 3.14 0.14 -2.01
CA SER A 91 3.62 0.15 -3.39
C SER A 91 2.83 1.10 -4.27
N SER A 92 3.45 1.57 -5.33
CA SER A 92 2.73 2.14 -6.48
C SER A 92 2.67 1.12 -7.61
N VAL A 93 1.65 1.23 -8.48
CA VAL A 93 1.52 0.37 -9.66
C VAL A 93 1.25 1.23 -10.87
N ILE A 94 2.02 1.02 -11.93
CA ILE A 94 1.87 1.68 -13.23
C ILE A 94 1.71 0.65 -14.33
N ARG A 95 1.05 1.04 -15.43
CA ARG A 95 0.80 0.17 -16.57
C ARG A 95 0.95 0.93 -17.89
N ASN A 96 1.61 0.33 -18.86
CA ASN A 96 1.53 0.69 -20.27
C ASN A 96 0.86 -0.45 -21.09
N ASP A 97 0.86 -0.37 -22.39
CA ASP A 97 0.22 -1.38 -23.26
C ASP A 97 0.84 -2.78 -23.08
N ASN A 98 2.10 -2.87 -22.67
CA ASN A 98 2.88 -4.12 -22.64
C ASN A 98 3.06 -4.71 -21.25
N ASN A 99 3.19 -3.86 -20.23
CA ASN A 99 3.61 -4.28 -18.90
C ASN A 99 2.86 -3.55 -17.77
N THR A 100 2.55 -4.30 -16.72
CA THR A 100 2.11 -3.76 -15.42
C THR A 100 3.24 -3.93 -14.41
N ILE A 101 3.70 -2.82 -13.86
CA ILE A 101 4.91 -2.78 -13.03
C ILE A 101 4.54 -2.29 -11.63
N MET A 102 4.84 -3.12 -10.62
CA MET A 102 4.74 -2.74 -9.22
C MET A 102 6.04 -2.07 -8.77
N ILE A 103 5.95 -0.86 -8.26
CA ILE A 103 7.08 -0.06 -7.78
C ILE A 103 7.12 -0.14 -6.25
N LEU A 104 8.21 -0.68 -5.73
CA LEU A 104 8.54 -0.73 -4.32
C LEU A 104 9.69 0.22 -4.03
N GLY A 105 9.72 0.79 -2.84
CA GLY A 105 10.81 1.66 -2.40
C GLY A 105 10.54 2.22 -1.02
N ASP A 106 11.59 2.57 -0.32
CA ASP A 106 11.48 3.18 1.01
C ASP A 106 10.77 4.54 0.95
N PHE A 107 10.44 5.08 2.10
CA PHE A 107 9.90 6.42 2.20
C PHE A 107 10.89 7.42 1.60
N ASN A 108 10.39 8.41 0.86
CA ASN A 108 11.20 9.43 0.17
C ASN A 108 12.17 8.92 -0.92
N THR A 109 12.04 7.69 -1.41
CA THR A 109 12.85 7.23 -2.58
C THR A 109 12.42 7.83 -3.91
N GLY A 110 11.27 8.54 -3.94
CA GLY A 110 10.75 9.19 -5.14
C GLY A 110 9.77 8.35 -5.96
N LYS A 111 9.05 7.39 -5.33
CA LYS A 111 8.00 6.61 -6.03
C LYS A 111 6.99 7.52 -6.74
N THR A 112 6.46 8.52 -6.04
CA THR A 112 5.51 9.48 -6.62
C THR A 112 6.11 10.25 -7.80
N THR A 113 7.36 10.69 -7.68
CA THR A 113 8.11 11.35 -8.76
C THR A 113 8.23 10.44 -9.98
N LEU A 114 8.55 9.16 -9.76
CA LEU A 114 8.66 8.18 -10.84
C LEU A 114 7.30 7.91 -11.50
N CYS A 115 6.21 7.80 -10.73
CA CYS A 115 4.86 7.65 -11.26
C CYS A 115 4.46 8.83 -12.15
N ARG A 116 4.78 10.06 -11.74
CA ARG A 116 4.52 11.26 -12.55
C ARG A 116 5.32 11.28 -13.83
N GLU A 117 6.57 10.86 -13.80
CA GLU A 117 7.38 10.75 -15.00
C GLU A 117 6.86 9.65 -15.93
N ALA A 118 6.43 8.52 -15.37
CA ALA A 118 5.80 7.43 -16.13
C ALA A 118 4.52 7.91 -16.84
N GLU A 119 3.67 8.67 -16.15
CA GLU A 119 2.44 9.23 -16.72
C GLU A 119 2.72 10.14 -17.92
N LYS A 120 3.73 11.01 -17.86
CA LYS A 120 4.18 11.85 -19.00
C LYS A 120 4.67 11.01 -20.18
N ASN A 121 5.11 9.79 -19.94
CA ASN A 121 5.56 8.84 -20.95
C ASN A 121 4.48 7.78 -21.31
N GLY A 122 3.20 8.08 -21.05
CA GLY A 122 2.07 7.28 -21.49
C GLY A 122 1.69 6.10 -20.60
N TYR A 123 2.27 5.97 -19.42
CA TYR A 123 1.81 4.99 -18.45
C TYR A 123 0.55 5.48 -17.73
N LYS A 124 -0.34 4.56 -17.43
CA LYS A 124 -1.47 4.78 -16.52
C LYS A 124 -1.06 4.42 -15.10
N ILE A 125 -1.37 5.27 -14.11
CA ILE A 125 -1.17 4.98 -12.70
C ILE A 125 -2.39 4.19 -12.21
N LEU A 126 -2.17 3.02 -11.64
CA LEU A 126 -3.21 2.11 -11.14
C LEU A 126 -3.27 2.09 -9.62
N SER A 127 -2.17 2.42 -8.95
CA SER A 127 -2.07 2.56 -7.51
C SER A 127 -0.98 3.56 -7.16
N ALA A 128 -1.28 4.51 -6.27
CA ALA A 128 -0.37 5.59 -5.95
C ALA A 128 0.55 5.30 -4.75
N ASP A 129 0.04 4.61 -3.72
CA ASP A 129 0.75 4.48 -2.43
C ASP A 129 0.56 3.13 -1.74
N GLN A 130 -0.66 2.59 -1.75
CA GLN A 130 -1.01 1.31 -1.16
C GLN A 130 -1.71 0.43 -2.19
N SER A 131 -1.35 -0.84 -2.21
CA SER A 131 -1.91 -1.81 -3.13
C SER A 131 -2.42 -3.03 -2.38
N TRP A 132 -3.65 -3.44 -2.70
CA TRP A 132 -4.16 -4.74 -2.31
C TRP A 132 -3.93 -5.71 -3.47
N LEU A 133 -3.08 -6.67 -3.24
CA LEU A 133 -2.72 -7.69 -4.21
C LEU A 133 -3.40 -9.02 -3.87
N GLN A 134 -3.79 -9.77 -4.89
CA GLN A 134 -4.25 -11.14 -4.79
C GLN A 134 -3.29 -12.08 -5.51
N TYR A 135 -3.06 -13.24 -4.94
CA TYR A 135 -2.27 -14.31 -5.55
C TYR A 135 -3.14 -15.55 -5.73
N ASN A 136 -3.44 -15.86 -6.98
CA ASN A 136 -4.07 -17.12 -7.39
C ASN A 136 -3.03 -17.98 -8.13
N THR A 137 -2.99 -17.89 -9.45
CA THR A 137 -1.90 -18.42 -10.27
C THR A 137 -0.82 -17.38 -10.55
N ASN A 138 -1.22 -16.12 -10.54
CA ASN A 138 -0.35 -14.94 -10.73
C ASN A 138 -0.57 -13.97 -9.59
N LEU A 139 0.35 -13.02 -9.43
CA LEU A 139 0.17 -11.85 -8.59
C LEU A 139 -0.65 -10.82 -9.37
N GLU A 140 -1.74 -10.37 -8.79
CA GLU A 140 -2.68 -9.44 -9.42
C GLU A 140 -2.95 -8.24 -8.50
N LEU A 141 -3.03 -7.05 -9.07
CA LEU A 141 -3.56 -5.87 -8.39
C LEU A 141 -5.08 -5.99 -8.34
N HIS A 142 -5.63 -6.12 -7.14
CA HIS A 142 -7.07 -6.16 -6.90
C HIS A 142 -7.65 -4.77 -6.66
N LYS A 143 -6.98 -3.96 -5.84
CA LYS A 143 -7.33 -2.57 -5.55
C LYS A 143 -6.07 -1.73 -5.41
N GLY A 144 -6.12 -0.48 -5.84
CA GLY A 144 -5.03 0.48 -5.71
C GLY A 144 -5.48 1.77 -5.03
N SER A 145 -4.62 2.36 -4.22
CA SER A 145 -4.81 3.67 -3.63
C SER A 145 -5.01 4.72 -4.71
N LEU A 146 -6.09 5.50 -4.60
CA LEU A 146 -6.50 6.48 -5.60
C LEU A 146 -5.85 7.85 -5.42
N TYR A 147 -5.32 8.12 -4.24
CA TYR A 147 -4.75 9.43 -3.90
C TYR A 147 -3.24 9.43 -4.04
N MET A 148 -2.74 10.30 -4.90
CA MET A 148 -1.32 10.54 -5.06
C MET A 148 -0.97 11.91 -4.49
N ALA A 149 -0.14 11.93 -3.45
CA ALA A 149 0.37 13.17 -2.88
C ALA A 149 1.30 13.87 -3.89
N TYR A 150 1.05 15.15 -4.14
CA TYR A 150 1.90 15.97 -4.99
C TYR A 150 2.06 17.36 -4.37
N SER A 151 3.23 17.65 -3.82
CA SER A 151 3.49 18.86 -3.02
C SER A 151 2.41 19.11 -1.97
N ASP A 152 1.49 20.04 -2.20
CA ASP A 152 0.42 20.42 -1.27
C ASP A 152 -0.97 20.02 -1.78
N THR A 153 -1.05 19.17 -2.82
CA THR A 153 -2.31 18.74 -3.42
C THR A 153 -2.36 17.23 -3.58
N TYR A 154 -3.57 16.69 -3.58
CA TYR A 154 -3.82 15.27 -3.94
C TYR A 154 -4.48 15.21 -5.31
N GLU A 155 -4.03 14.31 -6.14
CA GLU A 155 -4.68 13.99 -7.40
C GLU A 155 -5.33 12.62 -7.31
N ILE A 156 -6.57 12.54 -7.78
CA ILE A 156 -7.35 11.31 -7.76
C ILE A 156 -7.12 10.59 -9.08
N ILE A 157 -6.71 9.33 -9.00
CA ILE A 157 -6.57 8.42 -10.15
C ILE A 157 -7.81 7.53 -10.29
N ASP A 158 -8.03 6.98 -11.48
CA ASP A 158 -9.18 6.12 -11.75
C ASP A 158 -9.15 4.82 -10.94
N LYS A 159 -10.30 4.48 -10.36
CA LYS A 159 -10.50 3.19 -9.68
C LYS A 159 -10.43 2.04 -10.69
N ILE A 160 -9.65 1.01 -10.40
CA ILE A 160 -9.62 -0.22 -11.20
C ILE A 160 -10.91 -1.02 -11.00
N LYS A 161 -11.40 -1.63 -12.10
CA LYS A 161 -12.68 -2.35 -12.11
C LYS A 161 -12.51 -3.87 -12.07
N GLU A 162 -11.34 -4.35 -12.43
CA GLU A 162 -11.00 -5.78 -12.53
C GLU A 162 -9.57 -6.02 -12.03
N ASN A 163 -9.26 -7.26 -11.67
CA ASN A 163 -7.91 -7.63 -11.28
C ASN A 163 -6.95 -7.47 -12.45
N ILE A 164 -5.78 -6.90 -12.17
CA ILE A 164 -4.76 -6.63 -13.18
C ILE A 164 -3.49 -7.39 -12.80
N LYS A 165 -3.06 -8.29 -13.70
CA LYS A 165 -1.83 -9.06 -13.51
C LYS A 165 -0.62 -8.12 -13.37
N ILE A 166 0.24 -8.38 -12.39
CA ILE A 166 1.56 -7.75 -12.26
C ILE A 166 2.55 -8.57 -13.07
N ASP A 167 3.33 -7.92 -13.93
CA ASP A 167 4.32 -8.56 -14.76
C ASP A 167 5.73 -8.44 -14.22
N LYS A 168 6.04 -7.33 -13.53
CA LYS A 168 7.38 -7.02 -13.00
C LYS A 168 7.30 -6.26 -11.69
N ILE A 169 8.40 -6.34 -10.93
CA ILE A 169 8.61 -5.57 -9.71
C ILE A 169 9.84 -4.68 -9.90
N LEU A 170 9.67 -3.38 -9.74
CA LEU A 170 10.75 -2.41 -9.68
C LEU A 170 11.04 -2.05 -8.22
N LEU A 171 12.23 -2.37 -7.75
CA LEU A 171 12.74 -1.88 -6.47
C LEU A 171 13.46 -0.56 -6.69
N LEU A 172 12.80 0.54 -6.37
CA LEU A 172 13.35 1.89 -6.49
C LEU A 172 14.27 2.19 -5.30
N LEU A 173 15.57 2.34 -5.59
CA LEU A 173 16.59 2.64 -4.58
C LEU A 173 16.72 4.14 -4.32
N GLY A 174 16.26 4.98 -5.25
CA GLY A 174 16.18 6.43 -5.10
C GLY A 174 16.21 7.17 -6.43
N ILE A 175 15.45 8.27 -6.50
CA ILE A 175 15.56 9.25 -7.59
C ILE A 175 16.63 10.26 -7.22
N ASN A 176 17.59 10.47 -8.11
CA ASN A 176 18.71 11.41 -7.94
C ASN A 176 19.29 11.82 -9.30
N ASP A 177 20.17 12.80 -9.32
CA ASP A 177 20.83 13.29 -10.54
C ASP A 177 22.08 12.46 -10.96
N GLY A 178 22.32 11.36 -10.27
CA GLY A 178 23.46 10.48 -10.55
C GLY A 178 23.28 9.61 -11.79
N THR A 179 24.31 8.83 -12.08
CA THR A 179 24.29 7.85 -13.18
C THR A 179 23.22 6.80 -12.95
N LEU A 180 22.46 6.47 -14.00
CA LEU A 180 21.48 5.39 -13.98
C LEU A 180 22.13 4.08 -13.53
N LYS A 181 21.57 3.49 -12.48
CA LYS A 181 21.81 2.09 -12.09
C LYS A 181 20.52 1.33 -12.33
N PHE A 182 20.60 0.31 -13.16
CA PHE A 182 19.47 -0.52 -13.53
C PHE A 182 19.97 -1.95 -13.73
N TYR A 183 19.52 -2.89 -12.89
CA TYR A 183 20.03 -4.26 -12.91
C TYR A 183 19.01 -5.25 -12.35
N ASP A 184 19.04 -6.47 -12.87
CA ASP A 184 18.22 -7.57 -12.37
C ASP A 184 18.67 -7.98 -10.97
N ASN A 185 17.71 -8.15 -10.07
CA ASN A 185 17.98 -8.64 -8.72
C ASN A 185 17.70 -10.14 -8.63
N ASN A 186 18.68 -10.94 -8.98
CA ASN A 186 18.59 -12.41 -8.98
C ASN A 186 18.79 -13.04 -7.59
N ASN A 187 18.94 -12.24 -6.53
CA ASN A 187 19.13 -12.74 -5.18
C ASN A 187 17.77 -13.03 -4.52
N TYR A 188 17.33 -14.28 -4.58
CA TYR A 188 16.06 -14.75 -4.03
C TYR A 188 15.81 -14.33 -2.58
N TYR A 189 16.76 -14.54 -1.67
CA TYR A 189 16.62 -14.20 -0.25
C TYR A 189 16.50 -12.68 -0.04
N ARG A 190 17.26 -11.89 -0.79
CA ARG A 190 17.18 -10.44 -0.74
C ARG A 190 15.81 -9.96 -1.22
N ASN A 191 15.29 -10.56 -2.28
CA ASN A 191 13.98 -10.25 -2.85
C ASN A 191 12.87 -10.52 -1.84
N ILE A 192 12.84 -11.70 -1.22
CA ILE A 192 11.87 -12.03 -0.16
C ILE A 192 11.96 -11.03 0.99
N LYS A 193 13.16 -10.71 1.47
CA LYS A 193 13.35 -9.76 2.56
C LYS A 193 12.79 -8.37 2.22
N GLN A 194 13.01 -7.89 1.00
CA GLN A 194 12.49 -6.59 0.57
C GLN A 194 10.96 -6.61 0.42
N LEU A 195 10.40 -7.61 -0.23
CA LEU A 195 8.94 -7.75 -0.36
C LEU A 195 8.27 -7.84 1.01
N THR A 196 8.82 -8.63 1.93
CA THR A 196 8.33 -8.73 3.30
C THR A 196 8.38 -7.37 4.01
N LYS A 197 9.48 -6.63 3.86
CA LYS A 197 9.62 -5.29 4.45
C LYS A 197 8.47 -4.38 4.02
N PHE A 198 8.15 -4.33 2.73
CA PHE A 198 7.09 -3.45 2.20
C PHE A 198 5.68 -3.97 2.52
N ALA A 199 5.49 -5.27 2.57
CA ALA A 199 4.22 -5.88 2.97
C ALA A 199 3.92 -5.71 4.46
N THR A 200 4.95 -5.63 5.30
CA THR A 200 4.82 -5.41 6.74
C THR A 200 5.12 -3.96 7.15
N TRP A 201 5.32 -3.07 6.19
CA TRP A 201 5.71 -1.68 6.48
C TRP A 201 4.66 -0.97 7.33
N SER A 202 3.40 -1.05 6.97
CA SER A 202 2.28 -0.48 7.74
C SER A 202 2.12 -1.11 9.13
N THR A 203 2.74 -2.24 9.38
CA THR A 203 2.62 -3.02 10.59
C THR A 203 3.85 -2.97 11.49
N ASN A 204 5.00 -2.63 10.93
CA ASN A 204 6.23 -2.44 11.71
C ASN A 204 6.29 -1.07 12.40
N ASN A 205 5.45 -0.13 11.99
CA ASN A 205 5.31 1.20 12.59
C ASN A 205 4.06 1.27 13.49
N ILE A 206 3.75 0.18 14.17
CA ILE A 206 2.65 0.11 15.14
C ILE A 206 2.81 1.28 16.11
N LEU A 207 1.71 1.95 16.38
CA LEU A 207 1.59 2.80 17.55
C LEU A 207 2.05 1.98 18.75
N MET A 208 3.26 2.27 19.21
CA MET A 208 3.86 1.66 20.39
C MET A 208 3.19 2.22 21.64
N THR A 209 1.94 1.86 21.84
CA THR A 209 1.43 1.78 23.20
C THR A 209 1.61 0.33 23.58
N ASP A 210 2.21 0.07 24.73
CA ASP A 210 2.56 -1.27 25.23
C ASP A 210 1.39 -2.27 25.24
N ASP A 211 0.18 -1.81 24.91
CA ASP A 211 -1.08 -2.51 25.03
C ASP A 211 -1.70 -2.91 23.66
N VAL A 212 -1.19 -2.44 22.50
CA VAL A 212 -1.80 -2.73 21.17
C VAL A 212 -0.95 -3.71 20.38
N GLU A 213 -1.13 -4.99 20.62
CA GLU A 213 -0.54 -6.06 19.82
C GLU A 213 -1.46 -6.45 18.66
N LEU A 214 -1.47 -5.64 17.59
CA LEU A 214 -2.04 -6.07 16.31
C LEU A 214 -1.04 -7.02 15.64
N SER A 215 -1.08 -8.29 16.03
CA SER A 215 -0.15 -9.31 15.53
C SER A 215 -0.50 -9.66 14.08
N ILE A 216 0.31 -9.18 13.14
CA ILE A 216 0.25 -9.69 11.78
C ILE A 216 0.89 -11.07 11.76
N ASN A 217 0.23 -11.99 11.11
CA ASN A 217 0.81 -13.29 10.84
C ASN A 217 1.93 -13.15 9.79
N LYS A 218 3.10 -12.67 10.22
CA LYS A 218 4.30 -12.52 9.37
C LYS A 218 4.66 -13.80 8.62
N LYS A 219 4.31 -14.96 9.18
CA LYS A 219 4.53 -16.26 8.54
C LYS A 219 3.68 -16.40 7.29
N VAL A 220 2.38 -16.06 7.37
CA VAL A 220 1.46 -16.15 6.22
C VAL A 220 1.90 -15.23 5.09
N ILE A 221 2.30 -14.00 5.43
CA ILE A 221 2.84 -13.04 4.44
C ILE A 221 4.11 -13.58 3.81
N ASN A 222 5.05 -14.11 4.59
CA ASN A 222 6.29 -14.67 4.06
C ASN A 222 6.04 -15.88 3.16
N ASP A 223 5.10 -16.75 3.51
CA ASP A 223 4.78 -17.93 2.71
C ASP A 223 4.08 -17.56 1.40
N LEU A 224 3.26 -16.48 1.40
CA LEU A 224 2.72 -15.91 0.17
C LEU A 224 3.82 -15.29 -0.71
N ILE A 225 4.70 -14.48 -0.13
CA ILE A 225 5.79 -13.82 -0.86
C ILE A 225 6.72 -14.84 -1.53
N LYS A 226 6.99 -15.97 -0.90
CA LYS A 226 7.81 -17.05 -1.50
C LYS A 226 7.20 -17.67 -2.75
N LYS A 227 5.88 -17.55 -2.94
CA LYS A 227 5.19 -18.02 -4.15
C LYS A 227 5.31 -17.04 -5.32
N ILE A 228 5.72 -15.78 -5.06
CA ILE A 228 5.84 -14.74 -6.08
C ILE A 228 7.09 -15.01 -6.91
N ASP A 229 6.88 -15.47 -8.14
CA ASP A 229 7.94 -15.70 -9.13
C ASP A 229 7.85 -14.63 -10.24
N LEU A 230 8.26 -13.41 -9.91
CA LEU A 230 8.29 -12.28 -10.84
C LEU A 230 9.69 -11.71 -10.96
N PRO A 231 10.07 -11.22 -12.17
CA PRO A 231 11.32 -10.47 -12.35
C PRO A 231 11.36 -9.26 -11.41
N ILE A 232 12.44 -9.13 -10.66
CA ILE A 232 12.69 -7.97 -9.80
C ILE A 232 13.89 -7.21 -10.32
N VAL A 233 13.66 -5.95 -10.66
CA VAL A 233 14.68 -5.04 -11.15
C VAL A 233 14.93 -3.97 -10.09
N CYS A 234 16.20 -3.63 -9.88
CA CYS A 234 16.59 -2.52 -9.01
C CYS A 234 16.96 -1.32 -9.86
N ALA A 235 16.49 -0.12 -9.49
CA ALA A 235 16.85 1.11 -10.18
C ALA A 235 17.14 2.27 -9.23
N SER A 236 18.09 3.13 -9.64
CA SER A 236 18.29 4.47 -9.11
C SER A 236 18.86 5.39 -10.19
N GLY A 237 18.62 6.70 -10.09
CA GLY A 237 19.04 7.70 -11.05
C GLY A 237 17.93 8.70 -11.34
N LYS A 238 17.99 9.35 -12.50
CA LYS A 238 16.91 10.26 -12.93
C LYS A 238 15.66 9.49 -13.30
N SER A 239 14.48 10.00 -12.91
CA SER A 239 13.19 9.36 -13.18
C SER A 239 13.00 9.07 -14.68
N TYR A 240 13.33 10.02 -15.54
CA TYR A 240 13.26 9.87 -16.99
C TYR A 240 14.09 8.71 -17.52
N ASP A 241 15.35 8.59 -17.07
CA ASP A 241 16.26 7.52 -17.52
C ASP A 241 15.77 6.14 -17.04
N ILE A 242 15.18 6.07 -15.83
CA ILE A 242 14.57 4.84 -15.30
C ILE A 242 13.39 4.43 -16.19
N ILE A 243 12.47 5.37 -16.50
CA ILE A 243 11.29 5.08 -17.33
C ILE A 243 11.72 4.61 -18.71
N LYS A 244 12.64 5.30 -19.38
CA LYS A 244 13.16 4.85 -20.67
C LYS A 244 13.73 3.44 -20.62
N LYS A 245 14.49 3.11 -19.57
CA LYS A 245 15.05 1.77 -19.43
C LYS A 245 13.98 0.70 -19.18
N MET A 246 12.88 1.05 -18.50
CA MET A 246 11.75 0.16 -18.29
C MET A 246 11.00 -0.19 -19.59
N GLU A 247 11.01 0.69 -20.58
CA GLU A 247 10.40 0.44 -21.89
C GLU A 247 11.18 -0.58 -22.74
N GLU A 248 12.48 -0.74 -22.48
CA GLU A 248 13.37 -1.64 -23.22
C GLU A 248 13.28 -3.11 -22.73
N ILE A 249 12.64 -3.37 -21.61
CA ILE A 249 12.55 -4.68 -20.96
C ILE A 249 11.11 -5.19 -20.87
#